data_b74ad8f5021993c2baa3b748206776b9
#
_entry.id   b74ad8f5021993c2baa3b748206776b9
#
_cell.length_a   1.000
_cell.length_b   1.000
_cell.length_c   1.000
_cell.angle_alpha   90.00
_cell.angle_beta   90.00
_cell.angle_gamma   90.00
#
_symmetry.space_group_name_H-M   'P 1'
#
loop_
_entity.id
_entity.type
_entity.pdbx_description
1 polymer ?
#
loop_
_entity_poly.entity_id
_entity_poly.type
_entity_poly.pdbx_seq_one_letter_code
_entity_poly.pdbx_strand_id
1 'polypeptide(L)'
;MNEKLKEMREAWKNLYGSLFKWIVLSGVIGSLIGLIASGFSYAIVWATSFRQANPMIILGLPLGGLLIVWLYKITGQEKNSGTNLVLTVVRSDEEEVPGWVTPLILISTAITHLFGGSSGREGAALQFGASVGNVCAKYLHLNESDKKIIILASMSAAFSALFGLYFQWK
;
A
#
# COMPACT_ATOMS: atom_id res chain seq x y z
N MET A 1 33.44 -9.34 -36.41
CA MET A 1 33.28 -7.96 -35.86
C MET A 1 31.84 -7.47 -35.96
N ASN A 2 31.13 -7.75 -37.05
CA ASN A 2 29.71 -7.29 -37.21
C ASN A 2 28.69 -7.99 -36.34
N GLU A 3 28.86 -9.25 -35.95
CA GLU A 3 27.91 -9.95 -35.04
C GLU A 3 27.95 -9.39 -33.63
N LYS A 4 29.11 -9.18 -33.03
CA LYS A 4 29.23 -8.55 -31.70
C LYS A 4 28.63 -7.17 -31.65
N LEU A 5 28.72 -6.37 -32.69
CA LEU A 5 28.10 -5.05 -32.78
C LEU A 5 26.56 -5.14 -32.86
N LYS A 6 26.04 -6.18 -33.52
CA LYS A 6 24.60 -6.45 -33.63
C LYS A 6 24.02 -6.89 -32.27
N GLU A 7 24.70 -7.83 -31.62
CA GLU A 7 24.33 -8.27 -30.25
C GLU A 7 24.35 -7.12 -29.24
N MET A 8 25.41 -6.30 -29.28
CA MET A 8 25.47 -5.10 -28.42
C MET A 8 24.32 -4.13 -28.68
N ARG A 9 23.99 -3.87 -29.95
CA ARG A 9 22.89 -2.96 -30.32
C ARG A 9 21.53 -3.49 -29.82
N GLU A 10 21.29 -4.79 -29.95
CA GLU A 10 20.07 -5.42 -29.45
C GLU A 10 20.01 -5.41 -27.92
N ALA A 11 21.12 -5.69 -27.25
CA ALA A 11 21.22 -5.59 -25.80
C ALA A 11 20.92 -4.16 -25.30
N TRP A 12 21.48 -3.13 -25.94
CA TRP A 12 21.19 -1.73 -25.63
C TRP A 12 19.72 -1.37 -25.88
N LYS A 13 19.14 -1.81 -27.00
CA LYS A 13 17.72 -1.55 -27.32
C LYS A 13 16.77 -2.17 -26.28
N ASN A 14 17.07 -3.40 -25.86
CA ASN A 14 16.32 -4.09 -24.82
C ASN A 14 16.47 -3.40 -23.46
N LEU A 15 17.69 -2.94 -23.15
CA LEU A 15 17.95 -2.20 -21.92
C LEU A 15 17.16 -0.87 -21.86
N TYR A 16 17.20 -0.06 -22.92
CA TYR A 16 16.45 1.18 -22.98
C TYR A 16 14.93 0.95 -22.96
N GLY A 17 14.44 -0.08 -23.65
CA GLY A 17 13.04 -0.46 -23.61
C GLY A 17 12.57 -0.86 -22.20
N SER A 18 13.40 -1.65 -21.51
CA SER A 18 13.16 -2.04 -20.13
C SER A 18 13.17 -0.85 -19.19
N LEU A 19 14.17 0.02 -19.27
CA LEU A 19 14.26 1.25 -18.46
C LEU A 19 13.05 2.15 -18.66
N PHE A 20 12.64 2.38 -19.90
CA PHE A 20 11.46 3.21 -20.19
C PHE A 20 10.19 2.59 -19.59
N LYS A 21 9.99 1.27 -19.73
CA LYS A 21 8.88 0.54 -19.08
C LYS A 21 8.85 0.80 -17.57
N TRP A 22 9.98 0.65 -16.89
CA TRP A 22 10.06 0.82 -15.44
C TRP A 22 9.86 2.27 -14.99
N ILE A 23 10.33 3.25 -15.75
CA ILE A 23 10.10 4.68 -15.46
C ILE A 23 8.61 5.00 -15.56
N VAL A 24 7.93 4.57 -16.61
CA VAL A 24 6.49 4.80 -16.77
C VAL A 24 5.70 4.09 -15.68
N LEU A 25 6.00 2.83 -15.40
CA LEU A 25 5.33 2.06 -14.35
C LEU A 25 5.50 2.70 -12.97
N SER A 26 6.71 3.11 -12.63
CA SER A 26 6.98 3.74 -11.33
C SER A 26 6.27 5.09 -11.20
N GLY A 27 6.20 5.87 -12.29
CA GLY A 27 5.45 7.12 -12.32
C GLY A 27 3.95 6.93 -12.08
N VAL A 28 3.33 5.99 -12.78
CA VAL A 28 1.89 5.70 -12.64
C VAL A 28 1.56 5.13 -11.27
N ILE A 29 2.30 4.09 -10.84
CA ILE A 29 2.04 3.42 -9.55
C ILE A 29 2.35 4.37 -8.39
N GLY A 30 3.45 5.13 -8.47
CA GLY A 30 3.82 6.12 -7.46
C GLY A 30 2.77 7.23 -7.32
N SER A 31 2.23 7.73 -8.43
CA SER A 31 1.14 8.72 -8.41
C SER A 31 -0.14 8.17 -7.78
N LEU A 32 -0.53 6.94 -8.12
CA LEU A 32 -1.69 6.27 -7.53
C LEU A 32 -1.52 6.10 -6.02
N ILE A 33 -0.37 5.61 -5.59
CA ILE A 33 -0.05 5.42 -4.17
C ILE A 33 -0.01 6.76 -3.44
N GLY A 34 0.56 7.80 -4.04
CA GLY A 34 0.60 9.15 -3.49
C GLY A 34 -0.80 9.71 -3.26
N LEU A 35 -1.73 9.53 -4.20
CA LEU A 35 -3.14 9.93 -4.04
C LEU A 35 -3.82 9.18 -2.89
N ILE A 36 -3.65 7.86 -2.81
CA ILE A 36 -4.21 7.03 -1.73
C ILE A 36 -3.64 7.47 -0.38
N ALA A 37 -2.32 7.67 -0.28
CA ALA A 37 -1.64 8.11 0.94
C ALA A 37 -2.10 9.51 1.38
N SER A 38 -2.32 10.42 0.44
CA SER A 38 -2.84 11.77 0.73
C SER A 38 -4.25 11.71 1.29
N GLY A 39 -5.15 10.95 0.66
CA GLY A 39 -6.51 10.73 1.15
C GLY A 39 -6.52 10.08 2.54
N PHE A 40 -5.66 9.10 2.76
CA PHE A 40 -5.50 8.43 4.05
C PHE A 40 -5.03 9.41 5.14
N SER A 41 -3.99 10.19 4.86
CA SER A 41 -3.48 11.20 5.80
C SER A 41 -4.55 12.22 6.16
N TYR A 42 -5.31 12.71 5.18
CA TYR A 42 -6.43 13.62 5.40
C TYR A 42 -7.52 12.99 6.29
N ALA A 43 -7.89 11.74 6.02
CA ALA A 43 -8.89 11.02 6.83
C ALA A 43 -8.45 10.87 8.29
N ILE A 44 -7.17 10.56 8.53
CA ILE A 44 -6.63 10.44 9.89
C ILE A 44 -6.61 11.80 10.61
N VAL A 45 -6.17 12.85 9.93
CA VAL A 45 -6.16 14.22 10.50
C VAL A 45 -7.57 14.64 10.87
N TRP A 46 -8.53 14.44 9.96
CA TRP A 46 -9.93 14.74 10.21
C TRP A 46 -10.49 13.93 11.39
N ALA A 47 -10.29 12.63 11.43
CA ALA A 47 -10.74 11.76 12.50
C ALA A 47 -10.16 12.17 13.86
N THR A 48 -8.87 12.51 13.90
CA THR A 48 -8.19 12.96 15.11
C THR A 48 -8.71 14.32 15.58
N SER A 49 -8.89 15.28 14.68
CA SER A 49 -9.42 16.61 14.99
C SER A 49 -10.87 16.54 15.49
N PHE A 50 -11.70 15.70 14.86
CA PHE A 50 -13.08 15.46 15.27
C PHE A 50 -13.16 14.87 16.68
N ARG A 51 -12.30 13.89 16.99
CA ARG A 51 -12.18 13.31 18.33
C ARG A 51 -11.74 14.35 19.37
N GLN A 52 -10.78 15.21 19.04
CA GLN A 52 -10.31 16.26 19.95
C GLN A 52 -11.42 17.26 20.30
N ALA A 53 -12.28 17.58 19.32
CA ALA A 53 -13.43 18.42 19.53
C ALA A 53 -14.55 17.73 20.35
N ASN A 54 -14.59 16.40 20.35
CA ASN A 54 -15.61 15.58 21.00
C ASN A 54 -15.02 14.47 21.86
N PRO A 55 -14.43 14.76 23.04
CA PRO A 55 -13.69 13.78 23.85
C PRO A 55 -14.52 12.56 24.27
N MET A 56 -15.84 12.69 24.38
CA MET A 56 -16.74 11.60 24.77
C MET A 56 -16.77 10.44 23.76
N ILE A 57 -16.32 10.66 22.53
CA ILE A 57 -16.26 9.62 21.47
C ILE A 57 -15.33 8.46 21.89
N ILE A 58 -14.37 8.70 22.77
CA ILE A 58 -13.49 7.65 23.28
C ILE A 58 -14.26 6.51 23.99
N LEU A 59 -15.40 6.81 24.58
CA LEU A 59 -16.28 5.81 25.20
C LEU A 59 -16.86 4.83 24.16
N GLY A 60 -16.89 5.23 22.88
CA GLY A 60 -17.30 4.41 21.76
C GLY A 60 -16.21 3.47 21.24
N LEU A 61 -15.00 3.44 21.84
CA LEU A 61 -13.90 2.58 21.38
C LEU A 61 -14.28 1.10 21.24
N PRO A 62 -15.04 0.49 22.19
CA PRO A 62 -15.49 -0.90 22.01
C PRO A 62 -16.39 -1.09 20.79
N LEU A 63 -17.26 -0.12 20.49
CA LEU A 63 -18.13 -0.15 19.30
C LEU A 63 -17.29 -0.01 18.02
N GLY A 64 -16.29 0.87 18.03
CA GLY A 64 -15.32 0.98 16.95
C GLY A 64 -14.57 -0.34 16.70
N GLY A 65 -14.15 -1.02 17.74
CA GLY A 65 -13.52 -2.35 17.65
C GLY A 65 -14.45 -3.41 17.04
N LEU A 66 -15.70 -3.46 17.49
CA LEU A 66 -16.71 -4.38 16.93
C LEU A 66 -16.97 -4.09 15.45
N LEU A 67 -17.05 -2.82 15.07
CA LEU A 67 -17.22 -2.41 13.67
C LEU A 67 -16.05 -2.88 12.80
N ILE A 68 -14.82 -2.75 13.29
CA ILE A 68 -13.62 -3.23 12.58
C ILE A 68 -13.67 -4.76 12.40
N VAL A 69 -13.95 -5.50 13.46
CA VAL A 69 -14.08 -6.97 13.40
C VAL A 69 -15.16 -7.37 12.39
N TRP A 70 -16.30 -6.69 12.41
CA TRP A 70 -17.38 -6.94 11.46
C TRP A 70 -16.95 -6.67 10.01
N LEU A 71 -16.22 -5.57 9.75
CA LEU A 71 -15.67 -5.25 8.43
C LEU A 71 -14.70 -6.35 7.93
N TYR A 72 -13.81 -6.84 8.79
CA TYR A 72 -12.90 -7.93 8.46
C TYR A 72 -13.66 -9.24 8.18
N LYS A 73 -14.75 -9.49 8.90
CA LYS A 73 -15.59 -10.67 8.71
C LYS A 73 -16.31 -10.67 7.36
N ILE A 74 -16.99 -9.57 7.00
CA ILE A 74 -17.74 -9.49 5.74
C ILE A 74 -16.85 -9.46 4.50
N THR A 75 -15.59 -9.02 4.64
CA THR A 75 -14.60 -9.05 3.55
C THR A 75 -13.85 -10.37 3.46
N GLY A 76 -14.13 -11.34 4.35
CA GLY A 76 -13.45 -12.63 4.39
C GLY A 76 -11.97 -12.54 4.79
N GLN A 77 -11.56 -11.44 5.41
CA GLN A 77 -10.17 -11.17 5.81
C GLN A 77 -9.92 -11.44 7.31
N GLU A 78 -10.71 -12.30 7.94
CA GLU A 78 -10.58 -12.65 9.37
C GLU A 78 -9.20 -13.22 9.73
N LYS A 79 -8.58 -13.93 8.80
CA LYS A 79 -7.25 -14.55 8.97
C LYS A 79 -6.11 -13.67 8.47
N ASN A 80 -6.39 -12.40 8.16
CA ASN A 80 -5.35 -11.51 7.68
C ASN A 80 -4.28 -11.28 8.75
N SER A 81 -3.08 -11.77 8.48
CA SER A 81 -1.93 -11.68 9.40
C SER A 81 -1.29 -10.27 9.40
N GLY A 82 -1.95 -9.26 8.83
CA GLY A 82 -1.45 -7.89 8.80
C GLY A 82 -0.13 -7.77 8.02
N THR A 83 0.85 -7.10 8.61
CA THR A 83 2.16 -6.92 7.97
C THR A 83 2.90 -8.24 7.73
N ASN A 84 2.62 -9.29 8.52
CA ASN A 84 3.23 -10.62 8.31
C ASN A 84 2.78 -11.24 6.99
N LEU A 85 1.52 -11.04 6.57
CA LEU A 85 1.04 -11.49 5.25
C LEU A 85 1.91 -10.88 4.14
N VAL A 86 2.21 -9.59 4.23
CA VAL A 86 3.05 -8.90 3.24
C VAL A 86 4.46 -9.49 3.19
N LEU A 87 5.05 -9.80 4.35
CA LEU A 87 6.37 -10.43 4.43
C LEU A 87 6.36 -11.83 3.83
N THR A 88 5.30 -12.60 4.05
CA THR A 88 5.14 -13.93 3.45
C THR A 88 5.05 -13.85 1.93
N VAL A 89 4.22 -12.96 1.40
CA VAL A 89 4.06 -12.76 -0.06
C VAL A 89 5.37 -12.35 -0.75
N VAL A 90 6.21 -11.57 -0.09
CA VAL A 90 7.53 -11.22 -0.64
C VAL A 90 8.50 -12.39 -0.62
N ARG A 91 8.39 -13.29 0.39
CA ARG A 91 9.29 -14.43 0.57
C ARG A 91 8.86 -15.69 -0.18
N SER A 92 7.56 -15.93 -0.27
CA SER A 92 7.00 -17.12 -0.93
C SER A 92 6.07 -16.71 -2.07
N ASP A 93 6.01 -17.54 -3.11
CA ASP A 93 5.14 -17.33 -4.27
C ASP A 93 3.72 -17.91 -4.04
N GLU A 94 3.46 -18.47 -2.85
CA GLU A 94 2.22 -19.20 -2.54
C GLU A 94 1.08 -18.31 -2.03
N GLU A 95 1.38 -17.12 -1.50
CA GLU A 95 0.38 -16.21 -0.95
C GLU A 95 0.29 -14.92 -1.76
N GLU A 96 -0.88 -14.27 -1.71
CA GLU A 96 -1.14 -13.00 -2.37
C GLU A 96 -1.75 -12.00 -1.40
N VAL A 97 -1.44 -10.72 -1.59
CA VAL A 97 -2.13 -9.63 -0.85
C VAL A 97 -3.40 -9.26 -1.61
N PRO A 98 -4.59 -9.58 -1.09
CA PRO A 98 -5.84 -9.25 -1.77
C PRO A 98 -6.01 -7.74 -1.93
N GLY A 99 -6.62 -7.29 -3.04
CA GLY A 99 -6.89 -5.87 -3.29
C GLY A 99 -7.80 -5.22 -2.23
N TRP A 100 -8.68 -5.99 -1.62
CA TRP A 100 -9.56 -5.54 -0.53
C TRP A 100 -8.83 -5.13 0.75
N VAL A 101 -7.57 -5.53 0.93
CA VAL A 101 -6.75 -5.12 2.08
C VAL A 101 -6.56 -3.60 2.09
N THR A 102 -6.39 -2.96 0.92
CA THR A 102 -6.23 -1.50 0.83
C THR A 102 -7.40 -0.74 1.49
N PRO A 103 -8.65 -0.81 1.00
CA PRO A 103 -9.74 -0.05 1.61
C PRO A 103 -9.99 -0.50 3.06
N LEU A 104 -9.84 -1.78 3.37
CA LEU A 104 -10.08 -2.31 4.70
C LEU A 104 -9.14 -1.72 5.74
N ILE A 105 -7.83 -1.71 5.47
CA ILE A 105 -6.83 -1.19 6.41
C ILE A 105 -6.95 0.34 6.58
N LEU A 106 -7.25 1.08 5.50
CA LEU A 106 -7.43 2.53 5.55
C LEU A 106 -8.63 2.92 6.41
N ILE A 107 -9.78 2.26 6.19
CA ILE A 107 -11.01 2.50 6.94
C ILE A 107 -10.83 2.10 8.42
N SER A 108 -10.29 0.90 8.69
CA SER A 108 -10.08 0.40 10.05
C SER A 108 -9.14 1.29 10.85
N THR A 109 -8.07 1.78 10.22
CA THR A 109 -7.13 2.70 10.85
C THR A 109 -7.80 4.06 11.15
N ALA A 110 -8.59 4.59 10.22
CA ALA A 110 -9.35 5.83 10.44
C ALA A 110 -10.38 5.70 11.58
N ILE A 111 -11.12 4.58 11.63
CA ILE A 111 -12.03 4.27 12.74
C ILE A 111 -11.28 4.20 14.06
N THR A 112 -10.13 3.52 14.10
CA THR A 112 -9.31 3.43 15.32
C THR A 112 -8.91 4.81 15.83
N HIS A 113 -8.44 5.71 14.95
CA HIS A 113 -8.06 7.07 15.31
C HIS A 113 -9.26 7.92 15.74
N LEU A 114 -10.42 7.72 15.12
CA LEU A 114 -11.65 8.42 15.48
C LEU A 114 -12.09 8.13 16.92
N PHE A 115 -12.01 6.85 17.32
CA PHE A 115 -12.39 6.43 18.69
C PHE A 115 -11.22 6.53 19.69
N GLY A 116 -10.06 7.06 19.31
CA GLY A 116 -8.95 7.31 20.21
C GLY A 116 -8.03 6.12 20.46
N GLY A 117 -8.17 5.04 19.68
CA GLY A 117 -7.22 3.94 19.69
C GLY A 117 -5.90 4.34 19.05
N SER A 118 -4.82 3.64 19.42
CA SER A 118 -3.50 3.80 18.82
C SER A 118 -3.29 2.74 17.74
N SER A 119 -3.29 3.15 16.49
CA SER A 119 -2.97 2.28 15.35
C SER A 119 -1.76 2.83 14.59
N GLY A 120 -0.80 1.95 14.29
CA GLY A 120 0.39 2.33 13.53
C GLY A 120 0.05 2.63 12.07
N ARG A 121 0.31 3.86 11.65
CA ARG A 121 0.13 4.29 10.24
C ARG A 121 1.13 3.60 9.30
N GLU A 122 2.28 3.29 9.82
CA GLU A 122 3.41 2.67 9.09
C GLU A 122 3.04 1.26 8.60
N GLY A 123 2.49 0.43 9.50
CA GLY A 123 2.00 -0.90 9.13
C GLY A 123 0.85 -0.84 8.12
N ALA A 124 -0.05 0.13 8.24
CA ALA A 124 -1.09 0.37 7.26
C ALA A 124 -0.50 0.76 5.89
N ALA A 125 0.51 1.66 5.86
CA ALA A 125 1.18 2.07 4.63
C ALA A 125 1.81 0.88 3.89
N LEU A 126 2.52 0.01 4.60
CA LEU A 126 3.12 -1.18 4.01
C LEU A 126 2.06 -2.12 3.42
N GLN A 127 0.96 -2.34 4.14
CA GLN A 127 -0.11 -3.23 3.69
C GLN A 127 -0.86 -2.69 2.47
N PHE A 128 -1.27 -1.42 2.47
CA PHE A 128 -1.94 -0.87 1.30
C PHE A 128 -0.98 -0.73 0.11
N GLY A 129 0.29 -0.38 0.34
CA GLY A 129 1.30 -0.35 -0.71
C GLY A 129 1.50 -1.71 -1.36
N ALA A 130 1.62 -2.78 -0.56
CA ALA A 130 1.73 -4.14 -1.05
C ALA A 130 0.48 -4.59 -1.83
N SER A 131 -0.71 -4.29 -1.31
CA SER A 131 -1.98 -4.64 -1.94
C SER A 131 -2.16 -3.94 -3.29
N VAL A 132 -1.89 -2.64 -3.37
CA VAL A 132 -1.92 -1.88 -4.64
C VAL A 132 -0.88 -2.42 -5.61
N GLY A 133 0.35 -2.66 -5.15
CA GLY A 133 1.41 -3.24 -5.98
C GLY A 133 1.04 -4.61 -6.56
N ASN A 134 0.44 -5.48 -5.74
CA ASN A 134 -0.02 -6.80 -6.19
C ASN A 134 -1.15 -6.69 -7.24
N VAL A 135 -2.13 -5.82 -7.02
CA VAL A 135 -3.22 -5.57 -7.98
C VAL A 135 -2.66 -5.04 -9.30
N CYS A 136 -1.74 -4.07 -9.25
CA CYS A 136 -1.09 -3.53 -10.45
C CYS A 136 -0.29 -4.61 -11.19
N ALA A 137 0.47 -5.45 -10.47
CA ALA A 137 1.24 -6.53 -11.08
C ALA A 137 0.35 -7.55 -11.79
N LYS A 138 -0.78 -7.92 -11.17
CA LYS A 138 -1.78 -8.80 -11.79
C LYS A 138 -2.41 -8.19 -13.05
N TYR A 139 -2.84 -6.93 -12.96
CA TYR A 139 -3.46 -6.23 -14.08
C TYR A 139 -2.51 -6.11 -15.28
N LEU A 140 -1.22 -5.93 -15.01
CA LEU A 140 -0.17 -5.81 -16.02
C LEU A 140 0.39 -7.16 -16.47
N HIS A 141 -0.12 -8.28 -15.94
CA HIS A 141 0.35 -9.64 -16.25
C HIS A 141 1.88 -9.80 -16.14
N LEU A 142 2.45 -9.28 -15.05
CA LEU A 142 3.89 -9.33 -14.83
C LEU A 142 4.34 -10.73 -14.40
N ASN A 143 5.58 -11.07 -14.74
CA ASN A 143 6.21 -12.29 -14.23
C ASN A 143 6.46 -12.18 -12.71
N GLU A 144 6.72 -13.31 -12.02
CA GLU A 144 6.87 -13.35 -10.56
C GLU A 144 8.01 -12.47 -10.04
N SER A 145 9.11 -12.34 -10.80
CA SER A 145 10.22 -11.46 -10.41
C SER A 145 9.83 -9.98 -10.48
N ASP A 146 9.21 -9.54 -11.57
CA ASP A 146 8.73 -8.17 -11.75
C ASP A 146 7.61 -7.84 -10.74
N LYS A 147 6.73 -8.80 -10.43
CA LYS A 147 5.68 -8.67 -9.41
C LYS A 147 6.26 -8.37 -8.04
N LYS A 148 7.28 -9.11 -7.60
CA LYS A 148 7.97 -8.85 -6.33
C LYS A 148 8.60 -7.45 -6.29
N ILE A 149 9.24 -7.04 -7.37
CA ILE A 149 9.85 -5.70 -7.48
C ILE A 149 8.78 -4.61 -7.34
N ILE A 150 7.65 -4.73 -8.03
CA ILE A 150 6.56 -3.76 -7.96
C ILE A 150 5.93 -3.72 -6.57
N ILE A 151 5.70 -4.85 -5.92
CA ILE A 151 5.17 -4.90 -4.56
C ILE A 151 6.11 -4.14 -3.60
N LEU A 152 7.40 -4.43 -3.63
CA LEU A 152 8.40 -3.77 -2.78
C LEU A 152 8.52 -2.27 -3.09
N ALA A 153 8.53 -1.89 -4.36
CA ALA A 153 8.55 -0.48 -4.78
C ALA A 153 7.30 0.26 -4.32
N SER A 154 6.12 -0.38 -4.42
CA SER A 154 4.85 0.16 -3.97
C SER A 154 4.78 0.36 -2.46
N MET A 155 5.31 -0.60 -1.68
CA MET A 155 5.45 -0.47 -0.23
C MET A 155 6.35 0.71 0.15
N SER A 156 7.49 0.83 -0.53
CA SER A 156 8.44 1.93 -0.31
C SER A 156 7.83 3.29 -0.67
N ALA A 157 7.10 3.37 -1.76
CA ALA A 157 6.39 4.58 -2.19
C ALA A 157 5.31 4.98 -1.18
N ALA A 158 4.51 4.02 -0.68
CA ALA A 158 3.48 4.25 0.31
C ALA A 158 4.05 4.76 1.64
N PHE A 159 5.14 4.14 2.09
CA PHE A 159 5.84 4.54 3.30
C PHE A 159 6.42 5.95 3.14
N SER A 160 7.13 6.23 2.05
CA SER A 160 7.72 7.55 1.77
C SER A 160 6.66 8.64 1.65
N ALA A 161 5.53 8.37 0.99
CA ALA A 161 4.43 9.32 0.86
C ALA A 161 3.83 9.67 2.23
N LEU A 162 3.65 8.67 3.11
CA LEU A 162 3.12 8.90 4.44
C LEU A 162 4.03 9.80 5.29
N PHE A 163 5.34 9.58 5.25
CA PHE A 163 6.31 10.40 5.99
C PHE A 163 6.51 11.77 5.35
N GLY A 164 6.59 11.86 4.02
CA GLY A 164 6.71 13.13 3.31
C GLY A 164 5.55 14.08 3.59
N LEU A 165 4.33 13.56 3.60
CA LEU A 165 3.14 14.34 3.95
C LEU A 165 3.14 14.79 5.42
N TYR A 166 3.66 13.97 6.34
CA TYR A 166 3.71 14.33 7.75
C TYR A 166 4.63 15.54 8.03
N PHE A 167 5.74 15.65 7.31
CA PHE A 167 6.67 16.78 7.47
C PHE A 167 6.15 18.08 6.88
N GLN A 168 5.23 18.05 5.93
CA GLN A 168 4.65 19.25 5.30
C GLN A 168 3.54 19.90 6.15
N TRP A 169 2.96 19.22 7.13
CA TRP A 169 1.84 19.69 7.94
C TRP A 169 2.25 20.20 9.33
N LYS A 170 3.54 20.38 9.59
CA LYS A 170 4.09 21.07 10.74
C LYS A 170 4.54 22.48 10.37
#